data_98aaac686e5301681d1b080f53cba2d3
#
_entry.id   98aaac686e5301681d1b080f53cba2d3
#
_cell.length_a   1.000
_cell.length_b   1.000
_cell.length_c   1.000
_cell.angle_alpha   90.00
_cell.angle_beta   90.00
_cell.angle_gamma   90.00
#
_symmetry.space_group_name_H-M   'P 1'
#
loop_
_entity.id
_entity.type
_entity.pdbx_description
1 polymer ?
#
loop_
_entity_poly.entity_id
_entity_poly.type
_entity_poly.pdbx_seq_one_letter_code
_entity_poly.pdbx_strand_id
1 'polypeptide(L)'
;MIDAGVISLDMVGGATDREERFRALVESHRERAVRLAWRLLGGDRSAAEDVAQDAFLRAYRGLARFRDEARLDTWFYRILVRQAESHRRWRAVRALWSGPSEDEPADPSPAAVPDPVVQQRIAVALDRLPAGQRRAFVLVHMEGFTVEESAVLMGKAAGTVKSHLHRALKALRADLADLRELTGGNRT
;
A
#
# COMPACT_ATOMS: atom_id res chain seq x y z
N MET A 1 -41.86 -24.33 -33.60
CA MET A 1 -40.92 -23.32 -34.13
C MET A 1 -40.40 -22.58 -32.92
N ILE A 2 -39.25 -22.97 -32.48
CA ILE A 2 -38.65 -22.54 -31.20
C ILE A 2 -37.74 -21.38 -31.54
N ASP A 3 -38.04 -20.21 -31.01
CA ASP A 3 -37.23 -19.00 -31.15
C ASP A 3 -35.99 -19.12 -30.25
N ALA A 4 -34.89 -19.54 -30.85
CA ALA A 4 -33.58 -19.61 -30.24
C ALA A 4 -32.78 -18.43 -30.80
N GLY A 5 -32.59 -17.40 -30.02
CA GLY A 5 -31.59 -16.41 -30.41
C GLY A 5 -31.77 -14.99 -29.94
N VAL A 6 -31.84 -14.75 -28.65
CA VAL A 6 -31.40 -13.46 -28.09
C VAL A 6 -30.55 -13.75 -26.89
N ILE A 7 -29.38 -14.35 -27.14
CA ILE A 7 -28.29 -14.33 -26.15
C ILE A 7 -27.66 -12.95 -26.32
N SER A 8 -27.98 -12.09 -25.39
CA SER A 8 -27.57 -10.72 -25.16
C SER A 8 -26.17 -10.34 -25.69
N LEU A 9 -26.12 -9.56 -26.77
CA LEU A 9 -24.96 -8.78 -27.16
C LEU A 9 -24.47 -7.83 -26.03
N ASP A 10 -25.36 -7.43 -25.12
CA ASP A 10 -25.02 -6.60 -23.96
C ASP A 10 -24.06 -7.28 -22.96
N MET A 11 -24.10 -8.60 -22.83
CA MET A 11 -23.18 -9.31 -21.93
C MET A 11 -21.75 -9.38 -22.48
N VAL A 12 -21.57 -9.39 -23.78
CA VAL A 12 -20.24 -9.45 -24.42
C VAL A 12 -19.55 -8.09 -24.35
N GLY A 13 -20.26 -6.99 -24.59
CA GLY A 13 -19.74 -5.63 -24.51
C GLY A 13 -19.27 -5.26 -23.09
N GLY A 14 -20.04 -5.61 -22.08
CA GLY A 14 -19.70 -5.32 -20.69
C GLY A 14 -18.52 -6.16 -20.16
N ALA A 15 -18.28 -7.36 -20.69
CA ALA A 15 -17.12 -8.16 -20.33
C ALA A 15 -15.84 -7.58 -20.93
N THR A 16 -15.87 -7.17 -22.19
CA THR A 16 -14.73 -6.56 -22.89
C THR A 16 -14.32 -5.23 -22.24
N ASP A 17 -15.27 -4.34 -21.94
CA ASP A 17 -15.03 -3.08 -21.24
C ASP A 17 -14.39 -3.31 -19.86
N ARG A 18 -14.89 -4.29 -19.11
CA ARG A 18 -14.31 -4.64 -17.79
C ARG A 18 -12.87 -5.13 -17.90
N GLU A 19 -12.57 -5.97 -18.89
CA GLU A 19 -11.21 -6.49 -19.12
C GLU A 19 -10.24 -5.37 -19.53
N GLU A 20 -10.69 -4.47 -20.40
CA GLU A 20 -9.88 -3.32 -20.82
C GLU A 20 -9.60 -2.37 -19.65
N ARG A 21 -10.62 -2.03 -18.86
CA ARG A 21 -10.46 -1.20 -17.65
C ARG A 21 -9.53 -1.86 -16.63
N PHE A 22 -9.62 -3.18 -16.45
CA PHE A 22 -8.75 -3.91 -15.55
C PHE A 22 -7.30 -3.96 -16.06
N ARG A 23 -7.10 -4.21 -17.36
CA ARG A 23 -5.78 -4.19 -17.99
C ARG A 23 -5.11 -2.83 -17.81
N ALA A 24 -5.81 -1.75 -18.12
CA ALA A 24 -5.32 -0.39 -17.93
C ALA A 24 -4.96 -0.10 -16.45
N LEU A 25 -5.77 -0.58 -15.50
CA LEU A 25 -5.49 -0.47 -14.07
C LEU A 25 -4.20 -1.19 -13.70
N VAL A 26 -4.00 -2.42 -14.17
CA VAL A 26 -2.78 -3.20 -13.87
C VAL A 26 -1.56 -2.54 -14.49
N GLU A 27 -1.62 -2.18 -15.77
CA GLU A 27 -0.51 -1.54 -16.49
C GLU A 27 -0.06 -0.23 -15.83
N SER A 28 -1.01 0.59 -15.38
CA SER A 28 -0.71 1.89 -14.78
C SER A 28 -0.27 1.82 -13.33
N HIS A 29 -0.66 0.78 -12.58
CA HIS A 29 -0.51 0.80 -11.13
C HIS A 29 0.30 -0.34 -10.53
N ARG A 30 0.72 -1.36 -11.33
CA ARG A 30 1.39 -2.55 -10.81
C ARG A 30 2.63 -2.24 -9.97
N GLU A 31 3.57 -1.47 -10.54
CA GLU A 31 4.82 -1.16 -9.84
C GLU A 31 4.58 -0.32 -8.57
N ARG A 32 3.68 0.66 -8.67
CA ARG A 32 3.31 1.50 -7.53
C ARG A 32 2.61 0.69 -6.44
N ALA A 33 1.76 -0.26 -6.81
CA ALA A 33 1.05 -1.13 -5.88
C ALA A 33 2.02 -2.02 -5.09
N VAL A 34 2.96 -2.67 -5.76
CA VAL A 34 4.00 -3.49 -5.10
C VAL A 34 4.87 -2.63 -4.18
N ARG A 35 5.32 -1.46 -4.67
CA ARG A 35 6.13 -0.53 -3.86
C ARG A 35 5.39 -0.02 -2.62
N LEU A 36 4.10 0.36 -2.76
CA LEU A 36 3.28 0.77 -1.62
C LEU A 36 3.07 -0.38 -0.63
N ALA A 37 2.73 -1.58 -1.11
CA ALA A 37 2.60 -2.77 -0.27
C ALA A 37 3.91 -3.06 0.48
N TRP A 38 5.05 -3.03 -0.19
CA TRP A 38 6.38 -3.21 0.39
C TRP A 38 6.64 -2.22 1.56
N ARG A 39 6.36 -0.93 1.37
CA ARG A 39 6.49 0.09 2.41
C ARG A 39 5.55 -0.15 3.60
N LEU A 40 4.33 -0.60 3.33
CA LEU A 40 3.35 -0.90 4.38
C LEU A 40 3.68 -2.18 5.16
N LEU A 41 4.38 -3.13 4.53
CA LEU A 41 4.73 -4.44 5.10
C LEU A 41 6.11 -4.49 5.76
N GLY A 42 6.83 -3.36 5.82
CA GLY A 42 8.12 -3.29 6.50
C GLY A 42 9.28 -3.86 5.68
N GLY A 43 9.16 -3.85 4.33
CA GLY A 43 10.25 -4.25 3.44
C GLY A 43 10.19 -5.71 2.97
N ASP A 44 9.18 -6.46 3.34
CA ASP A 44 8.98 -7.83 2.89
C ASP A 44 8.46 -7.84 1.44
N ARG A 45 9.36 -8.16 0.50
CA ARG A 45 9.07 -8.12 -0.94
C ARG A 45 8.11 -9.22 -1.37
N SER A 46 8.31 -10.44 -0.90
CA SER A 46 7.44 -11.56 -1.23
C SER A 46 6.00 -11.30 -0.79
N ALA A 47 5.82 -10.88 0.46
CA ALA A 47 4.51 -10.49 0.97
C ALA A 47 3.92 -9.28 0.23
N ALA A 48 4.74 -8.34 -0.25
CA ALA A 48 4.27 -7.19 -1.00
C ALA A 48 3.73 -7.58 -2.38
N GLU A 49 4.40 -8.48 -3.07
CA GLU A 49 3.96 -9.03 -4.36
C GLU A 49 2.66 -9.81 -4.20
N ASP A 50 2.55 -10.67 -3.19
CA ASP A 50 1.33 -11.42 -2.87
C ASP A 50 0.16 -10.49 -2.54
N VAL A 51 0.38 -9.51 -1.69
CA VAL A 51 -0.66 -8.53 -1.30
C VAL A 51 -1.11 -7.68 -2.48
N ALA A 52 -0.18 -7.27 -3.36
CA ALA A 52 -0.53 -6.53 -4.57
C ALA A 52 -1.33 -7.40 -5.54
N GLN A 53 -0.93 -8.65 -5.74
CA GLN A 53 -1.66 -9.61 -6.57
C GLN A 53 -3.07 -9.85 -6.04
N ASP A 54 -3.21 -10.11 -4.74
CA ASP A 54 -4.52 -10.29 -4.08
C ASP A 54 -5.41 -9.04 -4.22
N ALA A 55 -4.81 -7.85 -4.14
CA ALA A 55 -5.55 -6.60 -4.33
C ALA A 55 -6.08 -6.47 -5.77
N PHE A 56 -5.27 -6.80 -6.78
CA PHE A 56 -5.71 -6.81 -8.17
C PHE A 56 -6.79 -7.86 -8.43
N LEU A 57 -6.67 -9.07 -7.89
CA LEU A 57 -7.70 -10.10 -8.01
C LEU A 57 -9.04 -9.66 -7.38
N ARG A 58 -8.99 -8.99 -6.23
CA ARG A 58 -10.18 -8.42 -5.59
C ARG A 58 -10.77 -7.26 -6.38
N ALA A 59 -9.91 -6.42 -6.95
CA ALA A 59 -10.35 -5.34 -7.83
C ALA A 59 -11.05 -5.91 -9.08
N TYR A 60 -10.50 -6.93 -9.73
CA TYR A 60 -11.13 -7.58 -10.88
C TYR A 60 -12.52 -8.11 -10.55
N ARG A 61 -12.65 -8.82 -9.42
CA ARG A 61 -13.94 -9.36 -8.95
C ARG A 61 -14.93 -8.26 -8.58
N GLY A 62 -14.45 -7.15 -8.04
CA GLY A 62 -15.27 -6.02 -7.62
C GLY A 62 -15.63 -5.05 -8.74
N LEU A 63 -14.89 -5.06 -9.86
CA LEU A 63 -15.04 -4.08 -10.93
C LEU A 63 -16.42 -4.10 -11.59
N ALA A 64 -17.06 -5.28 -11.67
CA ALA A 64 -18.43 -5.42 -12.17
C ALA A 64 -19.49 -4.67 -11.33
N ARG A 65 -19.17 -4.37 -10.06
CA ARG A 65 -20.06 -3.66 -9.12
C ARG A 65 -19.57 -2.24 -8.82
N PHE A 66 -18.49 -1.84 -9.46
CA PHE A 66 -17.94 -0.49 -9.28
C PHE A 66 -18.84 0.53 -10.00
N ARG A 67 -19.33 1.52 -9.26
CA ARG A 67 -20.36 2.49 -9.74
C ARG A 67 -19.79 3.84 -10.15
N ASP A 68 -18.49 3.97 -10.36
CA ASP A 68 -17.81 5.24 -10.68
C ASP A 68 -18.09 6.40 -9.70
N GLU A 69 -18.58 6.10 -8.49
CA GLU A 69 -18.80 7.08 -7.41
C GLU A 69 -17.48 7.66 -6.83
N ALA A 70 -16.36 7.00 -7.15
CA ALA A 70 -15.02 7.42 -6.80
C ALA A 70 -14.09 7.15 -7.98
N ARG A 71 -12.91 7.77 -7.97
CA ARG A 71 -11.89 7.43 -8.97
C ARG A 71 -11.46 5.97 -8.81
N LEU A 72 -11.32 5.26 -9.93
CA LEU A 72 -10.96 3.83 -9.95
C LEU A 72 -9.65 3.54 -9.23
N ASP A 73 -8.65 4.43 -9.40
CA ASP A 73 -7.36 4.33 -8.72
C ASP A 73 -7.51 4.46 -7.18
N THR A 74 -8.28 5.43 -6.70
CA THR A 74 -8.55 5.59 -5.27
C THR A 74 -9.25 4.38 -4.68
N TRP A 75 -10.24 3.82 -5.40
CA TRP A 75 -10.92 2.60 -4.99
C TRP A 75 -9.97 1.41 -4.92
N PHE A 76 -9.10 1.24 -5.93
CA PHE A 76 -8.09 0.20 -5.96
C PHE A 76 -7.09 0.32 -4.79
N TYR A 77 -6.53 1.52 -4.56
CA TYR A 77 -5.60 1.73 -3.45
C TYR A 77 -6.24 1.51 -2.08
N ARG A 78 -7.53 1.76 -1.93
CA ARG A 78 -8.27 1.41 -0.71
C ARG A 78 -8.31 -0.11 -0.49
N ILE A 79 -8.46 -0.91 -1.56
CA ILE A 79 -8.38 -2.38 -1.49
C ILE A 79 -6.97 -2.78 -1.06
N LEU A 80 -5.94 -2.26 -1.71
CA LEU A 80 -4.54 -2.57 -1.45
C LEU A 80 -4.14 -2.27 0.01
N VAL A 81 -4.46 -1.08 0.51
CA VAL A 81 -4.16 -0.68 1.89
C VAL A 81 -4.84 -1.61 2.90
N ARG A 82 -6.08 -2.02 2.64
CA ARG A 82 -6.81 -2.97 3.48
C ARG A 82 -6.20 -4.38 3.44
N GLN A 83 -5.72 -4.83 2.28
CA GLN A 83 -5.03 -6.12 2.18
C GLN A 83 -3.71 -6.11 2.96
N ALA A 84 -2.90 -5.08 2.81
CA ALA A 84 -1.67 -4.92 3.56
C ALA A 84 -1.92 -4.92 5.09
N GLU A 85 -2.97 -4.23 5.53
CA GLU A 85 -3.38 -4.23 6.94
C GLU A 85 -3.83 -5.61 7.44
N SER A 86 -4.61 -6.32 6.63
CA SER A 86 -5.06 -7.67 6.95
C SER A 86 -3.90 -8.65 7.05
N HIS A 87 -2.97 -8.58 6.10
CA HIS A 87 -1.76 -9.40 6.09
C HIS A 87 -0.90 -9.17 7.34
N ARG A 88 -0.66 -7.91 7.72
CA ARG A 88 0.09 -7.59 8.95
C ARG A 88 -0.59 -8.10 10.21
N ARG A 89 -1.91 -7.96 10.31
CA ARG A 89 -2.65 -8.50 11.46
C ARG A 89 -2.51 -10.02 11.54
N TRP A 90 -2.63 -10.68 10.39
CA TRP A 90 -2.48 -12.14 10.33
C TRP A 90 -1.06 -12.59 10.72
N ARG A 91 -0.02 -11.92 10.23
CA ARG A 91 1.37 -12.18 10.65
C ARG A 91 1.57 -11.99 12.14
N ALA A 92 1.05 -10.91 12.72
CA ALA A 92 1.16 -10.65 14.15
C ALA A 92 0.47 -11.75 14.98
N VAL A 93 -0.72 -12.20 14.56
CA VAL A 93 -1.41 -13.33 15.22
C VAL A 93 -0.62 -14.62 15.06
N ARG A 94 -0.12 -14.92 13.87
CA ARG A 94 0.68 -16.13 13.62
C ARG A 94 1.97 -16.16 14.45
N ALA A 95 2.65 -15.03 14.58
CA ALA A 95 3.86 -14.92 15.40
C ALA A 95 3.61 -15.26 16.89
N LEU A 96 2.41 -14.99 17.40
CA LEU A 96 2.03 -15.38 18.75
C LEU A 96 1.90 -16.91 18.93
N TRP A 97 1.61 -17.65 17.85
CA TRP A 97 1.39 -19.10 17.88
C TRP A 97 2.62 -19.90 17.44
N SER A 98 3.46 -19.36 16.58
CA SER A 98 4.57 -20.08 15.93
C SER A 98 5.97 -19.63 16.37
N GLY A 99 6.06 -18.68 17.33
CA GLY A 99 7.34 -18.06 17.68
C GLY A 99 7.86 -17.10 16.61
N PRO A 100 8.98 -16.40 16.86
CA PRO A 100 9.57 -15.50 15.87
C PRO A 100 10.01 -16.31 14.65
N SER A 101 9.40 -16.04 13.51
CA SER A 101 9.95 -16.44 12.21
C SER A 101 11.23 -15.66 12.00
N GLU A 102 12.27 -16.30 11.50
CA GLU A 102 13.45 -15.60 10.95
C GLU A 102 12.93 -14.74 9.81
N ASP A 103 12.70 -13.46 10.11
CA ASP A 103 12.29 -12.47 9.11
C ASP A 103 13.47 -12.31 8.15
N GLU A 104 13.26 -12.70 6.92
CA GLU A 104 14.19 -12.44 5.82
C GLU A 104 14.50 -10.93 5.80
N PRO A 105 15.78 -10.53 5.75
CA PRO A 105 16.16 -9.13 5.82
C PRO A 105 15.48 -8.34 4.73
N ALA A 106 14.94 -7.17 5.07
CA ALA A 106 14.23 -6.29 4.16
C ALA A 106 15.05 -6.05 2.89
N ASP A 107 14.50 -6.44 1.74
CA ASP A 107 15.14 -6.22 0.44
C ASP A 107 15.16 -4.71 0.15
N PRO A 108 16.31 -4.13 -0.25
CA PRO A 108 16.43 -2.69 -0.45
C PRO A 108 15.42 -2.17 -1.47
N SER A 109 14.73 -1.09 -1.10
CA SER A 109 13.77 -0.41 -1.98
C SER A 109 14.46 0.12 -3.24
N PRO A 110 13.85 0.02 -4.42
CA PRO A 110 14.35 0.66 -5.64
C PRO A 110 14.28 2.20 -5.61
N ALA A 111 13.87 2.83 -4.51
CA ALA A 111 13.79 4.29 -4.40
C ALA A 111 15.12 4.87 -3.93
N ALA A 112 15.65 5.77 -4.72
CA ALA A 112 16.84 6.59 -4.67
C ALA A 112 17.28 7.18 -3.31
N VAL A 113 17.64 6.33 -2.34
CA VAL A 113 18.49 6.74 -1.21
C VAL A 113 19.86 6.13 -1.51
N PRO A 114 20.93 6.93 -1.64
CA PRO A 114 22.24 6.45 -2.11
C PRO A 114 22.94 5.47 -1.15
N ASP A 115 22.54 5.46 0.15
CA ASP A 115 23.22 4.68 1.18
C ASP A 115 22.31 3.54 1.69
N PRO A 116 22.67 2.26 1.48
CA PRO A 116 21.93 1.10 1.97
C PRO A 116 21.73 1.10 3.49
N VAL A 117 22.71 1.62 4.25
CA VAL A 117 22.62 1.71 5.71
C VAL A 117 21.52 2.69 6.13
N VAL A 118 21.43 3.84 5.46
CA VAL A 118 20.38 4.83 5.71
C VAL A 118 19.01 4.25 5.35
N GLN A 119 18.91 3.54 4.24
CA GLN A 119 17.64 2.86 3.85
C GLN A 119 17.19 1.86 4.91
N GLN A 120 18.09 1.01 5.36
CA GLN A 120 17.80 0.01 6.39
C GLN A 120 17.34 0.66 7.69
N ARG A 121 17.97 1.74 8.11
CA ARG A 121 17.60 2.46 9.33
C ARG A 121 16.22 3.12 9.22
N ILE A 122 15.90 3.70 8.07
CA ILE A 122 14.56 4.26 7.81
C ILE A 122 13.51 3.14 7.84
N ALA A 123 13.78 1.99 7.22
CA ALA A 123 12.88 0.85 7.23
C ALA A 123 12.60 0.36 8.66
N VAL A 124 13.64 0.20 9.48
CA VAL A 124 13.52 -0.20 10.90
C VAL A 124 12.73 0.84 11.70
N ALA A 125 13.01 2.14 11.52
CA ALA A 125 12.28 3.20 12.22
C ALA A 125 10.79 3.22 11.83
N LEU A 126 10.48 3.01 10.56
CA LEU A 126 9.10 2.88 10.09
C LEU A 126 8.42 1.65 10.67
N ASP A 127 9.13 0.53 10.81
CA ASP A 127 8.56 -0.70 11.34
C ASP A 127 8.21 -0.61 12.83
N ARG A 128 8.93 0.20 13.58
CA ARG A 128 8.63 0.50 14.99
C ARG A 128 7.38 1.35 15.19
N LEU A 129 6.94 2.08 14.16
CA LEU A 129 5.73 2.89 14.26
C LEU A 129 4.48 2.03 14.45
N PRO A 130 3.53 2.43 15.31
CA PRO A 130 2.19 1.85 15.34
C PRO A 130 1.56 1.88 13.94
N ALA A 131 0.82 0.82 13.58
CA ALA A 131 0.30 0.60 12.23
C ALA A 131 -0.45 1.81 11.61
N GLY A 132 -1.24 2.53 12.42
CA GLY A 132 -1.94 3.73 11.95
C GLY A 132 -1.01 4.90 11.62
N GLN A 133 0.05 5.09 12.42
CA GLN A 133 1.03 6.15 12.22
C GLN A 133 1.89 5.87 10.99
N ARG A 134 2.35 4.63 10.82
CA ARG A 134 3.10 4.19 9.65
C ARG A 134 2.29 4.40 8.37
N ARG A 135 1.04 3.92 8.33
CA ARG A 135 0.17 4.09 7.15
C ARG A 135 -0.01 5.55 6.78
N ALA A 136 -0.32 6.40 7.75
CA ALA A 136 -0.49 7.82 7.50
C ALA A 136 0.80 8.43 6.93
N PHE A 137 1.97 8.09 7.49
CA PHE A 137 3.25 8.59 7.03
C PHE A 137 3.58 8.09 5.61
N VAL A 138 3.44 6.80 5.35
CA VAL A 138 3.70 6.20 4.04
C VAL A 138 2.81 6.83 2.97
N LEU A 139 1.50 6.90 3.21
CA LEU A 139 0.56 7.43 2.23
C LEU A 139 0.84 8.91 1.90
N VAL A 140 1.04 9.74 2.91
CA VAL A 140 1.19 11.19 2.69
C VAL A 140 2.60 11.55 2.26
N HIS A 141 3.64 11.09 2.98
CA HIS A 141 5.02 11.55 2.75
C HIS A 141 5.81 10.73 1.73
N MET A 142 5.47 9.46 1.56
CA MET A 142 6.20 8.59 0.63
C MET A 142 5.45 8.35 -0.69
N GLU A 143 4.12 8.36 -0.67
CA GLU A 143 3.28 8.11 -1.84
C GLU A 143 2.62 9.37 -2.40
N GLY A 144 2.67 10.50 -1.66
CA GLY A 144 2.17 11.79 -2.12
C GLY A 144 0.65 11.94 -2.12
N PHE A 145 -0.07 11.07 -1.40
CA PHE A 145 -1.51 11.26 -1.22
C PHE A 145 -1.77 12.46 -0.29
N THR A 146 -2.83 13.20 -0.56
CA THR A 146 -3.31 14.23 0.38
C THR A 146 -3.79 13.58 1.69
N VAL A 147 -3.97 14.39 2.73
CA VAL A 147 -4.53 13.90 4.01
C VAL A 147 -5.96 13.39 3.81
N GLU A 148 -6.73 14.03 2.96
CA GLU A 148 -8.11 13.69 2.63
C GLU A 148 -8.18 12.36 1.88
N GLU A 149 -7.36 12.16 0.86
CA GLU A 149 -7.23 10.88 0.15
C GLU A 149 -6.77 9.77 1.10
N SER A 150 -5.75 10.03 1.92
CA SER A 150 -5.27 9.07 2.91
C SER A 150 -6.35 8.69 3.93
N ALA A 151 -7.22 9.63 4.31
CA ALA A 151 -8.37 9.38 5.18
C ALA A 151 -9.35 8.38 4.53
N VAL A 152 -9.65 8.58 3.24
CA VAL A 152 -10.48 7.64 2.45
C VAL A 152 -9.82 6.26 2.37
N LEU A 153 -8.52 6.21 2.04
CA LEU A 153 -7.77 4.96 1.92
C LEU A 153 -7.70 4.19 3.25
N MET A 154 -7.51 4.90 4.35
CA MET A 154 -7.43 4.31 5.71
C MET A 154 -8.80 4.02 6.32
N GLY A 155 -9.90 4.54 5.76
CA GLY A 155 -11.22 4.49 6.35
C GLY A 155 -11.29 5.22 7.70
N LYS A 156 -10.67 6.39 7.79
CA LYS A 156 -10.56 7.23 9.00
C LYS A 156 -10.96 8.67 8.70
N ALA A 157 -11.25 9.45 9.73
CA ALA A 157 -11.44 10.89 9.58
C ALA A 157 -10.08 11.58 9.31
N ALA A 158 -10.09 12.67 8.54
CA ALA A 158 -8.89 13.47 8.23
C ALA A 158 -8.15 13.96 9.48
N GLY A 159 -8.88 14.35 10.53
CA GLY A 159 -8.29 14.72 11.83
C GLY A 159 -7.51 13.57 12.48
N THR A 160 -7.97 12.32 12.32
CA THR A 160 -7.26 11.13 12.81
C THR A 160 -5.97 10.93 12.03
N VAL A 161 -5.99 11.11 10.70
CA VAL A 161 -4.79 11.02 9.86
C VAL A 161 -3.76 12.09 10.24
N LYS A 162 -4.19 13.35 10.44
CA LYS A 162 -3.33 14.45 10.92
C LYS A 162 -2.67 14.10 12.26
N SER A 163 -3.44 13.55 13.21
CA SER A 163 -2.90 13.11 14.51
C SER A 163 -1.90 11.96 14.38
N HIS A 164 -2.15 10.99 13.48
CA HIS A 164 -1.21 9.92 13.20
C HIS A 164 0.08 10.44 12.56
N LEU A 165 0.00 11.36 11.60
CA LEU A 165 1.14 12.01 10.97
C LEU A 165 2.01 12.75 11.98
N HIS A 166 1.39 13.57 12.84
CA HIS A 166 2.11 14.31 13.86
C HIS A 166 2.92 13.37 14.78
N ARG A 167 2.28 12.29 15.27
CA ARG A 167 2.95 11.31 16.13
C ARG A 167 4.03 10.54 15.39
N ALA A 168 3.79 10.15 14.13
CA ALA A 168 4.79 9.47 13.30
C ALA A 168 6.03 10.33 13.09
N LEU A 169 5.85 11.61 12.71
CA LEU A 169 6.96 12.54 12.52
C LEU A 169 7.75 12.77 13.82
N LYS A 170 7.06 12.87 14.97
CA LYS A 170 7.75 12.99 16.27
C LYS A 170 8.60 11.77 16.57
N ALA A 171 8.07 10.56 16.40
CA ALA A 171 8.80 9.31 16.64
C ALA A 171 9.98 9.15 15.68
N LEU A 172 9.77 9.36 14.37
CA LEU A 172 10.84 9.24 13.37
C LEU A 172 11.96 10.26 13.58
N ARG A 173 11.64 11.49 13.99
CA ARG A 173 12.66 12.50 14.32
C ARG A 173 13.51 12.07 15.51
N ALA A 174 12.93 11.40 16.50
CA ALA A 174 13.66 10.87 17.65
C ALA A 174 14.55 9.67 17.24
N ASP A 175 14.00 8.72 16.48
CA ASP A 175 14.69 7.49 16.08
C ASP A 175 15.82 7.74 15.05
N LEU A 176 15.73 8.83 14.28
CA LEU A 176 16.67 9.17 13.21
C LEU A 176 17.48 10.44 13.50
N ALA A 177 17.53 10.90 14.77
CA ALA A 177 18.21 12.14 15.15
C ALA A 177 19.70 12.12 14.78
N ASP A 178 20.36 11.01 15.01
CA ASP A 178 21.79 10.79 14.72
C ASP A 178 22.11 10.74 13.21
N LEU A 179 21.17 10.35 12.35
CA LEU A 179 21.37 10.42 10.88
C LEU A 179 21.47 11.87 10.40
N ARG A 180 20.85 12.82 11.07
CA ARG A 180 20.96 14.24 10.72
C ARG A 180 22.37 14.77 10.98
N GLU A 181 23.05 14.28 12.00
CA GLU A 181 24.42 14.66 12.32
C GLU A 181 25.40 14.13 11.27
N LEU A 182 25.16 12.89 10.77
CA LEU A 182 25.98 12.28 9.73
C LEU A 182 25.79 12.94 8.36
N THR A 183 24.59 13.43 8.04
CA THR A 183 24.30 14.10 6.76
C THR A 183 24.53 15.61 6.80
N GLY A 184 24.53 16.23 7.98
CA GLY A 184 24.75 17.67 8.17
C GLY A 184 26.24 18.09 8.23
N GLY A 185 27.16 17.14 8.40
CA GLY A 185 28.60 17.40 8.54
C GLY A 185 29.35 17.68 7.22
N ASN A 186 28.70 17.67 6.06
CA ASN A 186 29.37 17.87 4.77
C ASN A 186 28.96 19.20 4.08
N ARG A 187 28.72 20.26 4.85
CA ARG A 187 28.59 21.64 4.35
C ARG A 187 29.60 22.53 5.06
N THR A 188 30.83 22.45 4.63
CA THR A 188 31.84 23.52 4.79
C THR A 188 32.61 23.60 3.49
#